data_92ffae93e01d670f5b83e239cb6f58a9
#
_entry.id   92ffae93e01d670f5b83e239cb6f58a9
#
_cell.length_a   1.000
_cell.length_b   1.000
_cell.length_c   1.000
_cell.angle_alpha   90.00
_cell.angle_beta   90.00
_cell.angle_gamma   90.00
#
_symmetry.space_group_name_H-M   'P 1'
#
loop_
_entity.id
_entity.type
_entity.pdbx_description
1 polymer ?
#
loop_
_entity_poly.entity_id
_entity_poly.type
_entity_poly.pdbx_seq_one_letter_code
_entity_poly.pdbx_strand_id
1 'polypeptide(L)'
;SFGKDMKGKRRIVVTPITPDGKVLDEQQREYLIPKGKHLQVQPGDRMRAGDPLMDGPANPHDILKVKGEKELAAWLVNEIQQVYRLQGVTINDKHIGVIVRQMMKKVEIVAPGDTRFIYGQQIDKFRFHEENRRVLAEGGQPAVARPLLLGITRASLKIDSFFAAASFQETTRVLTDAAIAGATDGLRGLKENVII
;
A
#
# COMPACT_ATOMS: atom_id res chain seq x y z
N SER A 1 17.15 23.96 -1.38
CA SER A 1 17.57 25.11 -2.22
C SER A 1 17.31 24.83 -3.69
N PHE A 2 17.17 25.89 -4.50
CA PHE A 2 17.06 25.75 -5.95
C PHE A 2 18.44 25.87 -6.57
N GLY A 3 18.78 24.91 -7.45
CA GLY A 3 20.00 24.95 -8.25
C GLY A 3 19.77 25.64 -9.61
N LYS A 4 20.86 25.84 -10.37
CA LYS A 4 20.76 26.37 -11.74
C LYS A 4 19.92 25.44 -12.63
N ASP A 5 19.04 26.04 -13.44
CA ASP A 5 18.20 25.30 -14.40
C ASP A 5 19.07 24.53 -15.41
N MET A 6 18.77 23.23 -15.59
CA MET A 6 19.40 22.39 -16.58
C MET A 6 18.43 21.96 -17.68
N LYS A 7 18.76 22.26 -18.95
CA LYS A 7 17.98 21.82 -20.14
C LYS A 7 16.46 22.00 -20.02
N GLY A 8 16.00 23.18 -19.55
CA GLY A 8 14.57 23.45 -19.44
C GLY A 8 13.85 22.83 -18.24
N LYS A 9 14.59 22.27 -17.27
CA LYS A 9 14.07 21.71 -16.02
C LYS A 9 14.54 22.54 -14.83
N ARG A 10 13.68 22.71 -13.83
CA ARG A 10 14.06 23.31 -12.52
C ARG A 10 14.75 22.25 -11.67
N ARG A 11 15.87 22.61 -11.06
CA ARG A 11 16.61 21.74 -10.16
C ARG A 11 16.29 22.07 -8.71
N ILE A 12 15.76 21.11 -7.97
CA ILE A 12 15.52 21.20 -6.54
C ILE A 12 16.57 20.33 -5.83
N VAL A 13 17.28 20.93 -4.87
CA VAL A 13 18.22 20.21 -4.02
C VAL A 13 17.61 20.06 -2.64
N VAL A 14 17.46 18.83 -2.19
CA VAL A 14 16.98 18.48 -0.85
C VAL A 14 18.16 17.98 -0.04
N THR A 15 18.45 18.65 1.07
CA THR A 15 19.54 18.30 1.97
C THR A 15 18.96 17.71 3.25
N PRO A 16 19.34 16.48 3.65
CA PRO A 16 18.91 15.90 4.91
C PRO A 16 19.41 16.72 6.11
N ILE A 17 18.56 16.84 7.12
CA ILE A 17 18.89 17.50 8.39
C ILE A 17 18.76 16.46 9.50
N THR A 18 19.77 16.30 10.34
CA THR A 18 19.69 15.42 11.51
C THR A 18 18.72 16.00 12.56
N PRO A 19 18.21 15.19 13.51
CA PRO A 19 17.39 15.67 14.61
C PRO A 19 18.02 16.81 15.41
N ASP A 20 19.36 16.83 15.47
CA ASP A 20 20.17 17.87 16.15
C ASP A 20 20.35 19.15 15.32
N GLY A 21 19.69 19.25 14.15
CA GLY A 21 19.73 20.42 13.28
C GLY A 21 20.98 20.55 12.40
N LYS A 22 21.87 19.56 12.38
CA LYS A 22 23.05 19.57 11.49
C LYS A 22 22.66 19.19 10.07
N VAL A 23 23.12 19.98 9.11
CA VAL A 23 22.89 19.76 7.68
C VAL A 23 23.92 18.75 7.17
N LEU A 24 23.47 17.70 6.49
CA LEU A 24 24.32 16.68 5.89
C LEU A 24 24.50 16.98 4.39
N ASP A 25 25.46 17.85 4.07
CA ASP A 25 25.71 18.26 2.67
C ASP A 25 26.16 17.11 1.76
N GLU A 26 26.77 16.07 2.30
CA GLU A 26 27.25 14.90 1.53
C GLU A 26 26.12 13.99 1.03
N GLN A 27 24.92 14.11 1.59
CA GLN A 27 23.76 13.28 1.22
C GLN A 27 22.67 14.05 0.47
N GLN A 28 23.04 15.11 -0.23
CA GLN A 28 22.09 15.90 -1.02
C GLN A 28 21.47 15.07 -2.13
N ARG A 29 20.14 15.21 -2.28
CA ARG A 29 19.39 14.61 -3.39
C ARG A 29 18.88 15.68 -4.32
N GLU A 30 19.13 15.49 -5.61
CA GLU A 30 18.71 16.41 -6.67
C GLU A 30 17.50 15.86 -7.41
N TYR A 31 16.48 16.71 -7.56
CA TYR A 31 15.28 16.41 -8.31
C TYR A 31 15.12 17.39 -9.45
N LEU A 32 14.93 16.88 -10.68
CA LEU A 32 14.72 17.67 -11.88
C LEU A 32 13.24 17.71 -12.23
N ILE A 33 12.61 18.88 -12.10
CA ILE A 33 11.19 19.09 -12.32
C ILE A 33 10.97 19.85 -13.61
N PRO A 34 10.03 19.40 -14.50
CA PRO A 34 9.68 20.14 -15.72
C PRO A 34 9.17 21.55 -15.42
N LYS A 35 9.52 22.54 -16.24
CA LYS A 35 9.13 23.95 -16.03
C LYS A 35 7.61 24.20 -16.02
N GLY A 36 6.81 23.32 -16.63
CA GLY A 36 5.35 23.44 -16.67
C GLY A 36 4.63 22.97 -15.39
N LYS A 37 5.34 22.45 -14.38
CA LYS A 37 4.75 22.02 -13.11
C LYS A 37 4.87 23.10 -12.04
N HIS A 38 3.78 23.32 -11.31
CA HIS A 38 3.79 24.22 -10.16
C HIS A 38 4.53 23.58 -8.98
N LEU A 39 5.36 24.37 -8.30
CA LEU A 39 6.12 23.92 -7.12
C LEU A 39 5.33 24.29 -5.88
N GLN A 40 5.19 23.33 -4.96
CA GLN A 40 4.54 23.54 -3.65
C GLN A 40 5.52 24.00 -2.58
N VAL A 41 6.81 24.08 -2.90
CA VAL A 41 7.88 24.36 -1.96
C VAL A 41 8.68 25.59 -2.35
N GLN A 42 9.19 26.29 -1.33
CA GLN A 42 10.07 27.45 -1.47
C GLN A 42 11.49 27.12 -0.97
N PRO A 43 12.51 27.90 -1.40
CA PRO A 43 13.87 27.74 -0.87
C PRO A 43 13.89 27.98 0.64
N GLY A 44 14.42 27.03 1.40
CA GLY A 44 14.48 27.09 2.86
C GLY A 44 13.37 26.36 3.61
N ASP A 45 12.35 25.87 2.90
CA ASP A 45 11.29 25.09 3.53
C ASP A 45 11.84 23.76 4.08
N ARG A 46 11.33 23.36 5.25
CA ARG A 46 11.59 22.06 5.85
C ARG A 46 10.52 21.07 5.41
N MET A 47 10.93 19.92 4.92
CA MET A 47 10.06 18.89 4.41
C MET A 47 10.29 17.57 5.13
N ARG A 48 9.24 16.77 5.20
CA ARG A 48 9.32 15.37 5.66
C ARG A 48 9.38 14.43 4.48
N ALA A 49 9.88 13.23 4.70
CA ALA A 49 9.84 12.19 3.69
C ALA A 49 8.40 11.94 3.22
N GLY A 50 8.19 11.96 1.89
CA GLY A 50 6.87 11.78 1.28
C GLY A 50 6.05 13.04 1.07
N ASP A 51 6.52 14.22 1.47
CA ASP A 51 5.83 15.48 1.16
C ASP A 51 6.01 15.83 -0.33
N PRO A 52 4.94 16.33 -1.00
CA PRO A 52 5.00 16.63 -2.43
C PRO A 52 5.88 17.84 -2.71
N LEU A 53 6.77 17.73 -3.68
CA LEU A 53 7.60 18.84 -4.17
C LEU A 53 6.88 19.68 -5.24
N MET A 54 5.97 19.04 -5.98
CA MET A 54 5.25 19.64 -7.10
C MET A 54 3.80 19.18 -7.13
N ASP A 55 2.97 19.92 -7.84
CA ASP A 55 1.60 19.51 -8.13
C ASP A 55 1.58 18.30 -9.06
N GLY A 56 0.80 17.31 -8.70
CA GLY A 56 0.58 16.10 -9.49
C GLY A 56 -0.10 15.00 -8.67
N PRO A 57 -0.64 13.98 -9.34
CA PRO A 57 -1.25 12.85 -8.65
C PRO A 57 -0.18 12.10 -7.86
N ALA A 58 -0.44 11.90 -6.57
CA ALA A 58 0.43 11.08 -5.73
C ALA A 58 0.21 9.60 -6.04
N ASN A 59 1.30 8.82 -6.05
CA ASN A 59 1.20 7.37 -6.23
C ASN A 59 0.93 6.71 -4.86
N PRO A 60 -0.22 6.01 -4.69
CA PRO A 60 -0.54 5.35 -3.43
C PRO A 60 0.53 4.35 -2.95
N HIS A 61 1.19 3.66 -3.89
CA HIS A 61 2.26 2.72 -3.56
C HIS A 61 3.50 3.39 -2.97
N ASP A 62 3.82 4.60 -3.40
CA ASP A 62 4.94 5.35 -2.86
C ASP A 62 4.58 5.95 -1.48
N ILE A 63 3.33 6.38 -1.28
CA ILE A 63 2.83 6.78 0.03
C ILE A 63 2.95 5.62 1.02
N LEU A 64 2.54 4.39 0.61
CA LEU A 64 2.67 3.20 1.45
C LEU A 64 4.10 2.91 1.87
N LYS A 65 5.06 3.03 0.94
CA LYS A 65 6.48 2.78 1.20
C LYS A 65 7.12 3.80 2.14
N VAL A 66 6.73 5.07 2.02
CA VAL A 66 7.40 6.18 2.70
C VAL A 66 6.69 6.60 3.97
N LYS A 67 5.36 6.74 3.93
CA LYS A 67 4.54 7.23 5.05
C LYS A 67 3.87 6.11 5.84
N GLY A 68 3.77 4.91 5.26
CA GLY A 68 3.16 3.74 5.91
C GLY A 68 1.65 3.62 5.72
N GLU A 69 1.06 2.60 6.33
CA GLU A 69 -0.33 2.19 6.10
C GLU A 69 -1.37 3.17 6.63
N LYS A 70 -1.12 3.77 7.81
CA LYS A 70 -2.07 4.70 8.44
C LYS A 70 -2.26 5.95 7.59
N GLU A 71 -1.15 6.53 7.14
CA GLU A 71 -1.18 7.73 6.29
C GLU A 71 -1.79 7.42 4.91
N LEU A 72 -1.47 6.27 4.34
CA LEU A 72 -2.09 5.82 3.09
C LEU A 72 -3.61 5.67 3.25
N ALA A 73 -4.08 5.06 4.34
CA ALA A 73 -5.51 4.89 4.60
C ALA A 73 -6.23 6.24 4.69
N ALA A 74 -5.68 7.18 5.46
CA ALA A 74 -6.22 8.52 5.60
C ALA A 74 -6.25 9.25 4.26
N TRP A 75 -5.16 9.17 3.50
CA TRP A 75 -5.05 9.78 2.19
C TRP A 75 -6.10 9.21 1.21
N LEU A 76 -6.23 7.88 1.11
CA LEU A 76 -7.23 7.24 0.23
C LEU A 76 -8.67 7.64 0.60
N VAL A 77 -9.00 7.66 1.88
CA VAL A 77 -10.33 8.09 2.34
C VAL A 77 -10.58 9.54 1.93
N ASN A 78 -9.61 10.43 2.13
CA ASN A 78 -9.74 11.84 1.76
C ASN A 78 -9.92 12.05 0.25
N GLU A 79 -9.13 11.39 -0.58
CA GLU A 79 -9.23 11.48 -2.04
C GLU A 79 -10.59 11.00 -2.55
N ILE A 80 -11.08 9.87 -2.04
CA ILE A 80 -12.41 9.35 -2.40
C ILE A 80 -13.52 10.30 -1.93
N GLN A 81 -13.42 10.81 -0.70
CA GLN A 81 -14.38 11.77 -0.16
C GLN A 81 -14.43 13.08 -0.94
N GLN A 82 -13.30 13.58 -1.43
CA GLN A 82 -13.26 14.77 -2.28
C GLN A 82 -14.12 14.59 -3.54
N VAL A 83 -14.00 13.44 -4.21
CA VAL A 83 -14.80 13.15 -5.41
C VAL A 83 -16.29 13.15 -5.10
N TYR A 84 -16.72 12.52 -4.01
CA TYR A 84 -18.13 12.48 -3.60
C TYR A 84 -18.64 13.87 -3.18
N ARG A 85 -17.86 14.63 -2.42
CA ARG A 85 -18.21 15.98 -1.97
C ARG A 85 -18.39 16.95 -3.13
N LEU A 86 -17.56 16.86 -4.17
CA LEU A 86 -17.69 17.66 -5.40
C LEU A 86 -19.03 17.43 -6.11
N GLN A 87 -19.63 16.25 -5.92
CA GLN A 87 -20.94 15.91 -6.47
C GLN A 87 -22.09 16.09 -5.46
N GLY A 88 -21.84 16.72 -4.31
CA GLY A 88 -22.85 16.96 -3.29
C GLY A 88 -23.27 15.72 -2.49
N VAL A 89 -22.53 14.61 -2.61
CA VAL A 89 -22.84 13.37 -1.90
C VAL A 89 -22.06 13.29 -0.59
N THR A 90 -22.76 13.05 0.52
CA THR A 90 -22.17 12.87 1.85
C THR A 90 -22.12 11.40 2.23
N ILE A 91 -20.94 10.85 2.45
CA ILE A 91 -20.71 9.47 2.88
C ILE A 91 -19.88 9.49 4.16
N ASN A 92 -20.22 8.63 5.12
CA ASN A 92 -19.41 8.50 6.32
C ASN A 92 -18.09 7.76 6.00
N ASP A 93 -16.97 8.23 6.54
CA ASP A 93 -15.62 7.69 6.30
C ASP A 93 -15.51 6.19 6.63
N LYS A 94 -16.30 5.69 7.58
CA LYS A 94 -16.29 4.27 7.95
C LYS A 94 -16.64 3.33 6.79
N HIS A 95 -17.53 3.74 5.89
CA HIS A 95 -17.92 2.91 4.74
C HIS A 95 -16.78 2.78 3.72
N ILE A 96 -16.06 3.86 3.48
CA ILE A 96 -14.86 3.86 2.64
C ILE A 96 -13.71 3.14 3.36
N GLY A 97 -13.55 3.40 4.65
CA GLY A 97 -12.50 2.80 5.48
C GLY A 97 -12.53 1.28 5.53
N VAL A 98 -13.73 0.66 5.53
CA VAL A 98 -13.86 -0.81 5.46
C VAL A 98 -13.26 -1.36 4.16
N ILE A 99 -13.52 -0.69 3.03
CA ILE A 99 -12.98 -1.10 1.72
C ILE A 99 -11.46 -0.91 1.68
N VAL A 100 -10.98 0.25 2.12
CA VAL A 100 -9.54 0.57 2.19
C VAL A 100 -8.81 -0.46 3.07
N ARG A 101 -9.39 -0.84 4.22
CA ARG A 101 -8.83 -1.89 5.09
C ARG A 101 -8.69 -3.23 4.36
N GLN A 102 -9.67 -3.62 3.55
CA GLN A 102 -9.59 -4.86 2.76
C GLN A 102 -8.52 -4.77 1.66
N MET A 103 -8.32 -3.61 1.04
CA MET A 103 -7.26 -3.39 0.06
C MET A 103 -5.85 -3.55 0.66
N MET A 104 -5.69 -3.30 1.96
CA MET A 104 -4.40 -3.39 2.69
C MET A 104 -4.33 -4.61 3.62
N LYS A 105 -5.21 -5.59 3.48
CA LYS A 105 -5.28 -6.78 4.34
C LYS A 105 -4.09 -7.72 4.16
N LYS A 106 -3.48 -7.75 2.97
CA LYS A 106 -2.42 -8.69 2.58
C LYS A 106 -1.03 -8.08 2.72
N VAL A 107 -0.07 -8.95 2.98
CA VAL A 107 1.37 -8.65 2.95
C VAL A 107 2.07 -9.57 1.97
N GLU A 108 3.21 -9.14 1.47
CA GLU A 108 4.08 -9.94 0.60
C GLU A 108 5.35 -10.33 1.35
N ILE A 109 5.68 -11.61 1.34
CA ILE A 109 6.84 -12.16 2.02
C ILE A 109 8.13 -11.75 1.27
N VAL A 110 9.04 -11.09 2.00
CA VAL A 110 10.36 -10.68 1.50
C VAL A 110 11.46 -11.65 1.94
N ALA A 111 11.35 -12.19 3.16
CA ALA A 111 12.26 -13.21 3.65
C ALA A 111 11.44 -14.23 4.45
N PRO A 112 11.45 -15.52 4.08
CA PRO A 112 10.60 -16.52 4.74
C PRO A 112 11.10 -16.92 6.13
N GLY A 113 12.39 -16.72 6.46
CA GLY A 113 12.95 -17.22 7.72
C GLY A 113 12.74 -18.73 7.87
N ASP A 114 12.43 -19.18 9.08
CA ASP A 114 12.12 -20.59 9.41
C ASP A 114 10.62 -20.89 9.31
N THR A 115 9.84 -20.00 8.68
CA THR A 115 8.40 -20.20 8.47
C THR A 115 8.14 -21.07 7.24
N ARG A 116 6.90 -21.57 7.11
CA ARG A 116 6.44 -22.34 5.93
C ARG A 116 6.13 -21.47 4.69
N PHE A 117 6.41 -20.18 4.77
CA PHE A 117 6.11 -19.24 3.69
C PHE A 117 7.15 -19.32 2.57
N ILE A 118 6.73 -18.86 1.38
CA ILE A 118 7.59 -18.80 0.19
C ILE A 118 7.86 -17.33 -0.14
N TYR A 119 9.04 -17.02 -0.65
CA TYR A 119 9.38 -15.68 -1.16
C TYR A 119 8.35 -15.18 -2.19
N GLY A 120 7.90 -13.93 -2.05
CA GLY A 120 6.89 -13.33 -2.92
C GLY A 120 5.45 -13.78 -2.67
N GLN A 121 5.21 -14.70 -1.73
CA GLN A 121 3.87 -15.14 -1.38
C GLN A 121 3.06 -14.00 -0.75
N GLN A 122 1.79 -13.86 -1.18
CA GLN A 122 0.86 -12.87 -0.66
C GLN A 122 -0.07 -13.51 0.35
N ILE A 123 0.03 -13.09 1.61
CA ILE A 123 -0.64 -13.72 2.75
C ILE A 123 -1.44 -12.67 3.52
N ASP A 124 -2.48 -13.12 4.21
CA ASP A 124 -3.22 -12.33 5.17
C ASP A 124 -2.33 -11.95 6.37
N LYS A 125 -2.41 -10.68 6.80
CA LYS A 125 -1.65 -10.18 7.95
C LYS A 125 -1.86 -11.00 9.21
N PHE A 126 -3.09 -11.48 9.43
CA PHE A 126 -3.40 -12.29 10.61
C PHE A 126 -2.61 -13.61 10.59
N ARG A 127 -2.66 -14.34 9.47
CA ARG A 127 -1.90 -15.60 9.30
C ARG A 127 -0.40 -15.37 9.39
N PHE A 128 0.09 -14.26 8.84
CA PHE A 128 1.51 -13.88 8.94
C PHE A 128 1.94 -13.70 10.40
N HIS A 129 1.17 -12.95 11.19
CA HIS A 129 1.49 -12.74 12.59
C HIS A 129 1.34 -14.02 13.46
N GLU A 130 0.36 -14.87 13.14
CA GLU A 130 0.14 -16.14 13.83
C GLU A 130 1.34 -17.09 13.61
N GLU A 131 1.76 -17.28 12.37
CA GLU A 131 2.90 -18.14 12.04
C GLU A 131 4.21 -17.60 12.61
N ASN A 132 4.46 -16.30 12.53
CA ASN A 132 5.64 -15.70 13.15
C ASN A 132 5.64 -15.88 14.68
N ARG A 133 4.48 -15.79 15.33
CA ARG A 133 4.37 -16.06 16.77
C ARG A 133 4.71 -17.50 17.10
N ARG A 134 4.26 -18.46 16.27
CA ARG A 134 4.59 -19.88 16.43
C ARG A 134 6.10 -20.12 16.32
N VAL A 135 6.73 -19.61 15.25
CA VAL A 135 8.17 -19.78 15.01
C VAL A 135 9.00 -19.12 16.10
N LEU A 136 8.63 -17.94 16.59
CA LEU A 136 9.31 -17.29 17.71
C LEU A 136 9.20 -18.09 19.00
N ALA A 137 8.06 -18.75 19.27
CA ALA A 137 7.89 -19.63 20.43
C ALA A 137 8.78 -20.89 20.35
N GLU A 138 9.07 -21.35 19.12
CA GLU A 138 9.99 -22.46 18.84
C GLU A 138 11.48 -22.02 18.81
N GLY A 139 11.77 -20.71 18.98
CA GLY A 139 13.14 -20.16 18.97
C GLY A 139 13.72 -19.96 17.57
N GLY A 140 12.91 -20.05 16.51
CA GLY A 140 13.31 -19.83 15.12
C GLY A 140 13.29 -18.37 14.68
N GLN A 141 13.76 -18.12 13.45
CA GLN A 141 13.74 -16.80 12.82
C GLN A 141 12.38 -16.50 12.18
N PRO A 142 11.72 -15.38 12.53
CA PRO A 142 10.44 -15.00 11.94
C PRO A 142 10.61 -14.56 10.48
N ALA A 143 9.55 -14.71 9.69
CA ALA A 143 9.48 -14.15 8.34
C ALA A 143 9.41 -12.63 8.36
N VAL A 144 9.97 -12.01 7.33
CA VAL A 144 9.86 -10.57 7.06
C VAL A 144 8.95 -10.35 5.87
N ALA A 145 8.01 -9.43 6.00
CA ALA A 145 7.07 -9.10 4.94
C ALA A 145 6.98 -7.58 4.73
N ARG A 146 6.57 -7.18 3.53
CA ARG A 146 6.23 -5.79 3.22
C ARG A 146 4.73 -5.62 3.08
N PRO A 147 4.16 -4.48 3.50
CA PRO A 147 2.75 -4.20 3.31
C PRO A 147 2.43 -4.11 1.82
N LEU A 148 1.26 -4.62 1.45
CA LEU A 148 0.80 -4.67 0.07
C LEU A 148 -0.51 -3.89 -0.07
N LEU A 149 -0.59 -3.02 -1.09
CA LEU A 149 -1.83 -2.38 -1.49
C LEU A 149 -2.37 -3.09 -2.73
N LEU A 150 -3.57 -3.64 -2.63
CA LEU A 150 -4.30 -4.24 -3.73
C LEU A 150 -5.41 -3.29 -4.20
N GLY A 151 -5.63 -3.22 -5.52
CA GLY A 151 -6.83 -2.58 -6.05
C GLY A 151 -8.10 -3.34 -5.64
N ILE A 152 -9.26 -2.69 -5.68
CA ILE A 152 -10.55 -3.22 -5.22
C ILE A 152 -10.83 -4.61 -5.83
N THR A 153 -10.72 -4.75 -7.14
CA THR A 153 -10.97 -6.03 -7.84
C THR A 153 -10.04 -7.13 -7.36
N ARG A 154 -8.73 -6.85 -7.26
CA ARG A 154 -7.75 -7.84 -6.79
C ARG A 154 -7.96 -8.21 -5.32
N ALA A 155 -8.34 -7.24 -4.48
CA ALA A 155 -8.64 -7.49 -3.08
C ALA A 155 -9.88 -8.39 -2.94
N SER A 156 -10.89 -8.21 -3.80
CA SER A 156 -12.13 -9.01 -3.81
C SER A 156 -11.93 -10.44 -4.35
N LEU A 157 -10.97 -10.64 -5.27
CA LEU A 157 -10.64 -11.97 -5.81
C LEU A 157 -9.70 -12.77 -4.91
N LYS A 158 -8.91 -12.10 -4.05
CA LYS A 158 -7.95 -12.73 -3.14
C LYS A 158 -8.49 -12.90 -1.72
N ILE A 159 -9.76 -13.27 -1.60
CA ILE A 159 -10.40 -13.66 -0.34
C ILE A 159 -10.17 -15.15 -0.06
N ASP A 160 -10.43 -15.57 1.18
CA ASP A 160 -10.19 -16.96 1.60
C ASP A 160 -11.18 -17.95 0.96
N SER A 161 -12.40 -17.51 0.63
CA SER A 161 -13.39 -18.32 -0.06
C SER A 161 -13.26 -18.19 -1.58
N PHE A 162 -12.95 -19.27 -2.26
CA PHE A 162 -12.89 -19.28 -3.71
C PHE A 162 -14.30 -19.29 -4.34
N PHE A 163 -15.33 -19.80 -3.66
CA PHE A 163 -16.72 -19.68 -4.12
C PHE A 163 -17.18 -18.23 -4.15
N ALA A 164 -16.93 -17.46 -3.08
CA ALA A 164 -17.26 -16.05 -3.04
C ALA A 164 -16.50 -15.24 -4.09
N ALA A 165 -15.22 -15.55 -4.33
CA ALA A 165 -14.41 -14.94 -5.37
C ALA A 165 -14.92 -15.26 -6.78
N ALA A 166 -15.20 -16.53 -7.06
CA ALA A 166 -15.72 -17.00 -8.36
C ALA A 166 -17.06 -16.38 -8.70
N SER A 167 -17.92 -16.13 -7.71
CA SER A 167 -19.21 -15.48 -7.94
C SER A 167 -19.12 -13.97 -8.22
N PHE A 168 -17.94 -13.37 -8.04
CA PHE A 168 -17.71 -11.95 -8.31
C PHE A 168 -17.23 -11.70 -9.75
N GLN A 169 -16.10 -12.26 -10.13
CA GLN A 169 -15.49 -12.12 -11.46
C GLN A 169 -14.54 -13.30 -11.74
N GLU A 170 -14.20 -13.50 -13.01
CA GLU A 170 -13.20 -14.49 -13.45
C GLU A 170 -13.52 -15.91 -12.96
N THR A 171 -14.80 -16.33 -13.00
CA THR A 171 -15.31 -17.58 -12.45
C THR A 171 -14.47 -18.80 -12.85
N THR A 172 -14.20 -18.98 -14.14
CA THR A 172 -13.46 -20.13 -14.65
C THR A 172 -12.03 -20.13 -14.11
N ARG A 173 -11.35 -19.00 -14.12
CA ARG A 173 -9.98 -18.87 -13.63
C ARG A 173 -9.88 -19.18 -12.14
N VAL A 174 -10.76 -18.58 -11.34
CA VAL A 174 -10.76 -18.78 -9.88
C VAL A 174 -11.00 -20.24 -9.53
N LEU A 175 -11.97 -20.89 -10.16
CA LEU A 175 -12.26 -22.30 -9.93
C LEU A 175 -11.14 -23.22 -10.41
N THR A 176 -10.53 -22.91 -11.55
CA THR A 176 -9.37 -23.68 -12.06
C THR A 176 -8.18 -23.56 -11.12
N ASP A 177 -7.84 -22.33 -10.68
CA ASP A 177 -6.74 -22.09 -9.75
C ASP A 177 -6.98 -22.81 -8.40
N ALA A 178 -8.22 -22.79 -7.91
CA ALA A 178 -8.61 -23.49 -6.69
C ALA A 178 -8.50 -25.01 -6.83
N ALA A 179 -8.93 -25.57 -7.98
CA ALA A 179 -8.82 -26.99 -8.27
C ALA A 179 -7.36 -27.45 -8.38
N ILE A 180 -6.51 -26.69 -9.08
CA ILE A 180 -5.07 -26.98 -9.18
C ILE A 180 -4.39 -26.95 -7.82
N ALA A 181 -4.77 -25.97 -6.97
CA ALA A 181 -4.22 -25.83 -5.63
C ALA A 181 -4.79 -26.86 -4.61
N GLY A 182 -5.79 -27.65 -4.99
CA GLY A 182 -6.51 -28.53 -4.03
C GLY A 182 -7.13 -27.76 -2.88
N ALA A 183 -7.62 -26.55 -3.13
CA ALA A 183 -8.13 -25.67 -2.09
C ALA A 183 -9.45 -26.18 -1.51
N THR A 184 -9.63 -26.00 -0.21
CA THR A 184 -10.88 -26.32 0.52
C THR A 184 -11.52 -25.02 1.00
N ASP A 185 -12.80 -24.83 0.70
CA ASP A 185 -13.58 -23.69 1.18
C ASP A 185 -14.30 -24.08 2.50
N GLY A 186 -14.08 -23.25 3.52
CA GLY A 186 -14.68 -23.48 4.84
C GLY A 186 -16.13 -22.98 4.97
N LEU A 187 -16.72 -22.42 3.93
CA LEU A 187 -18.10 -21.93 3.87
C LEU A 187 -18.52 -21.06 5.09
N ARG A 188 -17.62 -20.15 5.50
CA ARG A 188 -17.83 -19.34 6.72
C ARG A 188 -18.61 -18.06 6.48
N GLY A 189 -18.63 -17.57 5.25
CA GLY A 189 -19.32 -16.34 4.88
C GLY A 189 -20.76 -16.57 4.45
N LEU A 190 -21.55 -15.49 4.40
CA LEU A 190 -22.93 -15.56 3.94
C LEU A 190 -23.03 -15.87 2.45
N LYS A 191 -22.11 -15.32 1.65
CA LYS A 191 -22.15 -15.45 0.19
C LYS A 191 -21.92 -16.89 -0.27
N GLU A 192 -20.97 -17.60 0.31
CA GLU A 192 -20.66 -19.00 0.04
C GLU A 192 -21.86 -19.90 0.37
N ASN A 193 -22.49 -19.65 1.52
CA ASN A 193 -23.67 -20.43 1.96
C ASN A 193 -24.94 -20.16 1.16
N VAL A 194 -25.01 -19.05 0.45
CA VAL A 194 -26.15 -18.73 -0.43
C VAL A 194 -25.97 -19.36 -1.82
N ILE A 195 -24.73 -19.58 -2.24
CA ILE A 195 -24.41 -20.13 -3.57
C ILE A 195 -24.60 -21.64 -3.62
N ILE A 196 -24.34 -22.33 -2.52
CA ILE A 196 -24.50 -23.79 -2.37
C ILE A 196 -25.91 -24.10 -1.84
#